data_fb60138b014a8009d15be3fdc26cca73
#
_entry.id   fb60138b014a8009d15be3fdc26cca73
#
_cell.length_a   1.000
_cell.length_b   1.000
_cell.length_c   1.000
_cell.angle_alpha   90.00
_cell.angle_beta   90.00
_cell.angle_gamma   90.00
#
_symmetry.space_group_name_H-M   'P 1'
#
loop_
_entity.id
_entity.type
_entity.pdbx_description
1 polymer ?
#
loop_
_entity_poly.entity_id
_entity_poly.type
_entity_poly.pdbx_seq_one_letter_code
_entity_poly.pdbx_strand_id
1 'polypeptide(L)'
;MKATKHRFWLCALLVCMVLSVFAGITAPPAMAANISSTDWMETVPDETKLSNMSIPGTHDSCTQYVDMRYIFQCQDASVATQLIYGYRYLDMRLVLEQKHDQQTLVLKHSIARCKTSNSPFAGTLTLDDVLRDVYAFLDAHTTETVILCMKAENSKDDVAEIQKVLYETIGKDPERWYLKNEIPTLGEVRGKIVLATRFDDKLPVGFERCGLYFGWTDQGDRTVLTDPTANSVINGRETLCVQDRYNYDTDDKIDAIHTCLDNSQAAENTFFLNFTSTSGSGKVGHPKEYAKRINLDLYDYDWQAGTAYGVVIVDFAPKKIAEKIYQTNFQPAQ
;
A
#
# COMPACT_ATOMS: atom_id res chain seq x y z
N MET A 1 62.17 -55.11 -64.73
CA MET A 1 61.05 -55.07 -65.68
C MET A 1 59.91 -54.38 -65.07
N LYS A 2 59.50 -53.27 -65.63
CA LYS A 2 58.34 -52.41 -65.47
C LYS A 2 57.64 -52.30 -64.14
N ALA A 3 57.91 -51.24 -63.37
CA ALA A 3 57.16 -50.70 -62.28
C ALA A 3 55.98 -49.85 -62.80
N THR A 4 54.75 -50.18 -62.36
CA THR A 4 53.55 -49.39 -62.65
C THR A 4 53.35 -48.43 -61.49
N LYS A 5 53.41 -47.13 -61.75
CA LYS A 5 53.11 -46.09 -60.77
C LYS A 5 51.62 -45.91 -60.68
N HIS A 6 51.04 -46.15 -59.48
CA HIS A 6 49.70 -45.69 -59.16
C HIS A 6 49.79 -44.36 -58.43
N ARG A 7 49.26 -43.33 -59.06
CA ARG A 7 49.09 -42.00 -58.52
C ARG A 7 47.87 -42.04 -57.62
N PHE A 8 48.02 -41.93 -56.28
CA PHE A 8 46.94 -41.64 -55.36
C PHE A 8 46.72 -40.11 -55.37
N TRP A 9 45.53 -39.72 -55.75
CA TRP A 9 45.03 -38.39 -55.53
C TRP A 9 44.58 -38.25 -54.10
N LEU A 10 45.29 -37.47 -53.25
CA LEU A 10 44.80 -37.02 -51.96
C LEU A 10 43.88 -35.84 -52.22
N CYS A 11 42.58 -36.04 -52.11
CA CYS A 11 41.63 -34.95 -51.94
C CYS A 11 41.83 -34.38 -50.52
N ALA A 12 42.53 -33.24 -50.45
CA ALA A 12 42.57 -32.44 -49.26
C ALA A 12 41.21 -31.75 -49.09
N LEU A 13 40.36 -32.32 -48.23
CA LEU A 13 39.16 -31.64 -47.72
C LEU A 13 39.64 -30.56 -46.78
N LEU A 14 39.68 -29.31 -47.27
CA LEU A 14 39.78 -28.12 -46.43
C LEU A 14 38.46 -27.97 -45.67
N VAL A 15 38.42 -28.49 -44.42
CA VAL A 15 37.36 -28.15 -43.48
C VAL A 15 37.62 -26.71 -43.02
N CYS A 16 36.96 -25.76 -43.66
CA CYS A 16 36.82 -24.43 -43.14
C CYS A 16 35.98 -24.48 -41.85
N MET A 17 36.66 -24.63 -40.71
CA MET A 17 36.04 -24.31 -39.41
C MET A 17 35.80 -22.79 -39.39
N VAL A 18 34.60 -22.37 -39.77
CA VAL A 18 34.09 -21.06 -39.44
C VAL A 18 33.82 -21.06 -37.93
N LEU A 19 34.79 -20.62 -37.16
CA LEU A 19 34.60 -20.19 -35.79
C LEU A 19 33.66 -18.97 -35.82
N SER A 20 32.36 -19.23 -35.72
CA SER A 20 31.37 -18.22 -35.38
C SER A 20 31.67 -17.75 -33.97
N VAL A 21 32.50 -16.75 -33.83
CA VAL A 21 32.59 -15.94 -32.64
C VAL A 21 31.24 -15.22 -32.54
N PHE A 22 30.27 -15.85 -31.87
CA PHE A 22 29.13 -15.13 -31.31
C PHE A 22 29.73 -14.20 -30.25
N ALA A 23 30.16 -13.02 -30.65
CA ALA A 23 30.24 -11.90 -29.76
C ALA A 23 28.81 -11.70 -29.27
N GLY A 24 28.55 -12.20 -28.06
CA GLY A 24 27.33 -11.85 -27.34
C GLY A 24 27.29 -10.34 -27.25
N ILE A 25 26.54 -9.72 -28.16
CA ILE A 25 26.08 -8.36 -27.99
C ILE A 25 25.15 -8.49 -26.78
N THR A 26 25.69 -8.31 -25.57
CA THR A 26 24.88 -8.01 -24.41
C THR A 26 24.18 -6.71 -24.81
N ALA A 27 22.89 -6.82 -25.15
CA ALA A 27 22.05 -5.65 -25.25
C ALA A 27 22.32 -4.82 -23.98
N PRO A 28 22.49 -3.50 -24.07
CA PRO A 28 22.58 -2.68 -22.87
C PRO A 28 21.36 -3.03 -22.01
N PRO A 29 21.52 -3.13 -20.68
CA PRO A 29 20.39 -3.44 -19.81
C PRO A 29 19.27 -2.50 -20.24
N ALA A 30 18.12 -3.06 -20.64
CA ALA A 30 16.96 -2.26 -20.97
C ALA A 30 16.76 -1.36 -19.76
N MET A 31 16.87 -0.04 -19.94
CA MET A 31 16.56 0.91 -18.88
C MET A 31 15.19 0.50 -18.37
N ALA A 32 15.10 0.23 -17.06
CA ALA A 32 13.83 -0.06 -16.43
C ALA A 32 12.84 0.98 -16.95
N ALA A 33 11.76 0.54 -17.60
CA ALA A 33 10.78 1.44 -18.17
C ALA A 33 10.46 2.47 -17.08
N ASN A 34 10.44 3.74 -17.42
CA ASN A 34 10.25 4.80 -16.43
C ASN A 34 8.77 4.74 -16.02
N ILE A 35 8.48 3.85 -15.05
CA ILE A 35 7.12 3.57 -14.58
C ILE A 35 6.61 4.83 -13.91
N SER A 36 5.52 5.39 -14.45
CA SER A 36 4.88 6.58 -13.90
C SER A 36 4.38 6.29 -12.47
N SER A 37 4.69 7.15 -11.52
CA SER A 37 4.13 7.00 -10.16
C SER A 37 2.61 7.18 -10.13
N THR A 38 2.03 7.86 -11.12
CA THR A 38 0.57 8.06 -11.22
C THR A 38 -0.15 6.91 -11.88
N ASP A 39 0.54 6.08 -12.68
CA ASP A 39 -0.07 5.03 -13.51
C ASP A 39 0.71 3.71 -13.40
N TRP A 40 1.28 3.43 -12.23
CA TRP A 40 2.13 2.25 -12.07
C TRP A 40 1.36 0.91 -12.14
N MET A 41 0.05 0.93 -11.92
CA MET A 41 -0.78 -0.28 -12.07
C MET A 41 -1.10 -0.60 -13.54
N GLU A 42 -0.86 0.31 -14.50
CA GLU A 42 -1.22 0.15 -15.91
C GLU A 42 -0.69 -1.16 -16.52
N THR A 43 0.55 -1.52 -16.18
CA THR A 43 1.22 -2.70 -16.73
C THR A 43 1.13 -3.95 -15.85
N VAL A 44 0.47 -3.86 -14.68
CA VAL A 44 0.19 -5.02 -13.83
C VAL A 44 -0.98 -5.80 -14.45
N PRO A 45 -0.88 -7.15 -14.59
CA PRO A 45 -1.96 -7.95 -15.19
C PRO A 45 -3.28 -7.84 -14.41
N ASP A 46 -4.40 -7.83 -15.15
CA ASP A 46 -5.74 -7.70 -14.58
C ASP A 46 -6.14 -8.83 -13.64
N GLU A 47 -5.60 -10.02 -13.85
CA GLU A 47 -5.83 -11.21 -13.00
C GLU A 47 -5.07 -11.19 -11.67
N THR A 48 -4.16 -10.24 -11.48
CA THR A 48 -3.38 -10.13 -10.24
C THR A 48 -4.28 -9.73 -9.08
N LYS A 49 -4.35 -10.56 -8.05
CA LYS A 49 -5.05 -10.20 -6.80
C LYS A 49 -4.32 -9.06 -6.07
N LEU A 50 -5.04 -8.16 -5.44
CA LEU A 50 -4.43 -7.09 -4.65
C LEU A 50 -3.55 -7.62 -3.51
N SER A 51 -3.82 -8.81 -2.98
CA SER A 51 -2.96 -9.49 -1.99
C SER A 51 -1.60 -9.92 -2.54
N ASN A 52 -1.50 -10.08 -3.87
CA ASN A 52 -0.28 -10.49 -4.56
C ASN A 52 0.46 -9.29 -5.17
N MET A 53 0.30 -8.12 -4.57
CA MET A 53 0.94 -6.89 -4.99
C MET A 53 1.69 -6.24 -3.84
N SER A 54 2.70 -5.45 -4.17
CA SER A 54 3.31 -4.50 -3.24
C SER A 54 2.65 -3.14 -3.43
N ILE A 55 1.90 -2.70 -2.43
CA ILE A 55 1.08 -1.49 -2.49
C ILE A 55 1.62 -0.46 -1.48
N PRO A 56 2.16 0.67 -1.93
CA PRO A 56 2.52 1.74 -1.01
C PRO A 56 1.27 2.31 -0.35
N GLY A 57 1.33 2.48 0.97
CA GLY A 57 0.25 3.04 1.78
C GLY A 57 0.72 4.15 2.71
N THR A 58 -0.21 4.92 3.25
CA THR A 58 0.05 5.98 4.22
C THR A 58 -0.77 5.78 5.49
N HIS A 59 -0.12 5.94 6.65
CA HIS A 59 -0.76 5.92 7.97
C HIS A 59 -1.35 7.30 8.26
N ASP A 60 -2.54 7.34 8.89
CA ASP A 60 -3.21 8.60 9.22
C ASP A 60 -3.14 9.63 8.08
N SER A 61 -3.60 9.22 6.90
CA SER A 61 -3.32 9.85 5.60
C SER A 61 -3.72 11.33 5.51
N CYS A 62 -4.62 11.79 6.36
CA CYS A 62 -5.21 13.13 6.31
C CYS A 62 -4.53 14.17 7.21
N THR A 63 -3.41 13.84 7.86
CA THR A 63 -2.82 14.64 8.94
C THR A 63 -1.88 15.78 8.48
N GLN A 64 -1.87 16.14 7.17
CA GLN A 64 -1.00 17.20 6.65
C GLN A 64 -1.09 18.50 7.46
N TYR A 65 -2.30 18.93 7.77
CA TYR A 65 -2.57 20.16 8.52
C TYR A 65 -3.32 19.86 9.83
N VAL A 66 -2.86 18.85 10.58
CA VAL A 66 -3.47 18.48 11.85
C VAL A 66 -3.17 19.48 12.96
N ASP A 67 -4.11 19.64 13.91
CA ASP A 67 -3.85 20.38 15.14
C ASP A 67 -2.74 19.70 15.96
N MET A 68 -1.99 20.45 16.76
CA MET A 68 -0.88 19.93 17.56
C MET A 68 0.10 19.07 16.75
N ARG A 69 0.53 19.57 15.63
CA ARG A 69 1.34 18.88 14.59
C ARG A 69 2.49 18.05 15.13
N TYR A 70 3.17 18.53 16.16
CA TYR A 70 4.34 17.87 16.73
C TYR A 70 4.03 16.47 17.28
N ILE A 71 2.79 16.25 17.74
CA ILE A 71 2.33 14.98 18.33
C ILE A 71 1.54 14.14 17.34
N PHE A 72 0.69 14.78 16.50
CA PHE A 72 -0.31 14.08 15.71
C PHE A 72 -0.08 14.09 14.20
N GLN A 73 0.94 14.80 13.71
CA GLN A 73 1.20 14.78 12.27
C GLN A 73 1.92 13.51 11.86
N CYS A 74 1.28 12.72 10.99
CA CYS A 74 1.82 11.51 10.37
C CYS A 74 2.17 11.72 8.89
N GLN A 75 1.60 12.75 8.24
CA GLN A 75 1.87 13.07 6.83
C GLN A 75 2.13 14.55 6.64
N ASP A 76 3.05 14.92 5.74
CA ASP A 76 3.32 16.30 5.34
C ASP A 76 2.83 16.62 3.92
N ALA A 77 2.33 15.63 3.19
CA ALA A 77 1.72 15.73 1.88
C ALA A 77 0.19 15.60 1.96
N SER A 78 -0.54 16.32 1.09
CA SER A 78 -1.99 16.12 0.93
C SER A 78 -2.31 14.75 0.34
N VAL A 79 -3.55 14.27 0.51
CA VAL A 79 -4.02 13.03 -0.12
C VAL A 79 -3.78 13.05 -1.62
N ALA A 80 -4.13 14.14 -2.31
CA ALA A 80 -3.85 14.28 -3.75
C ALA A 80 -2.35 14.12 -4.07
N THR A 81 -1.47 14.70 -3.26
CA THR A 81 -0.02 14.57 -3.45
C THR A 81 0.48 13.15 -3.18
N GLN A 82 -0.07 12.47 -2.16
CA GLN A 82 0.26 11.07 -1.85
C GLN A 82 -0.10 10.16 -3.04
N LEU A 83 -1.26 10.37 -3.67
CA LEU A 83 -1.67 9.63 -4.87
C LEU A 83 -0.72 9.87 -6.06
N ILE A 84 -0.29 11.12 -6.29
CA ILE A 84 0.72 11.47 -7.31
C ILE A 84 2.08 10.80 -7.01
N TYR A 85 2.44 10.61 -5.74
CA TYR A 85 3.67 9.93 -5.33
C TYR A 85 3.61 8.41 -5.54
N GLY A 86 2.43 7.84 -5.80
CA GLY A 86 2.24 6.41 -6.06
C GLY A 86 1.58 5.63 -4.93
N TYR A 87 1.20 6.29 -3.84
CA TYR A 87 0.48 5.66 -2.75
C TYR A 87 -0.94 5.28 -3.16
N ARG A 88 -1.40 4.06 -2.81
CA ARG A 88 -2.72 3.53 -3.19
C ARG A 88 -3.50 2.92 -2.02
N TYR A 89 -2.94 2.91 -0.82
CA TYR A 89 -3.66 2.59 0.41
C TYR A 89 -3.64 3.81 1.32
N LEU A 90 -4.82 4.25 1.76
CA LEU A 90 -4.99 5.40 2.63
C LEU A 90 -5.71 5.00 3.92
N ASP A 91 -5.07 5.21 5.06
CA ASP A 91 -5.64 4.97 6.40
C ASP A 91 -6.46 6.18 6.84
N MET A 92 -7.79 5.99 6.90
CA MET A 92 -8.78 7.04 7.10
C MET A 92 -9.41 6.93 8.49
N ARG A 93 -9.23 7.97 9.31
CA ARG A 93 -9.71 8.01 10.68
C ARG A 93 -10.94 8.91 10.81
N LEU A 94 -12.12 8.31 10.93
CA LEU A 94 -13.42 8.96 10.87
C LEU A 94 -13.96 9.31 12.26
N VAL A 95 -14.53 10.49 12.35
CA VAL A 95 -15.33 10.96 13.47
C VAL A 95 -16.63 11.56 12.93
N LEU A 96 -17.76 11.28 13.57
CA LEU A 96 -19.04 11.87 13.22
C LEU A 96 -19.19 13.23 13.92
N GLU A 97 -19.33 14.31 13.15
CA GLU A 97 -19.68 15.63 13.68
C GLU A 97 -21.10 16.02 13.27
N GLN A 98 -21.84 16.52 14.25
CA GLN A 98 -23.16 17.10 14.03
C GLN A 98 -23.02 18.61 13.87
N LYS A 99 -23.37 19.14 12.69
CA LYS A 99 -23.44 20.58 12.44
C LYS A 99 -24.87 20.96 12.03
N HIS A 100 -25.55 21.72 12.89
CA HIS A 100 -26.97 22.00 12.74
C HIS A 100 -27.75 20.66 12.66
N ASP A 101 -28.58 20.47 11.65
CA ASP A 101 -29.32 19.21 11.46
C ASP A 101 -28.62 18.22 10.51
N GLN A 102 -27.33 18.45 10.19
CA GLN A 102 -26.57 17.63 9.25
C GLN A 102 -25.44 16.88 9.93
N GLN A 103 -25.41 15.55 9.75
CA GLN A 103 -24.29 14.70 10.13
C GLN A 103 -23.22 14.71 9.05
N THR A 104 -21.94 14.83 9.48
CA THR A 104 -20.80 14.89 8.57
C THR A 104 -19.66 14.05 9.12
N LEU A 105 -19.06 13.22 8.27
CA LEU A 105 -17.83 12.50 8.59
C LEU A 105 -16.63 13.42 8.39
N VAL A 106 -15.87 13.63 9.45
CA VAL A 106 -14.65 14.42 9.47
C VAL A 106 -13.45 13.55 9.82
N LEU A 107 -12.24 14.04 9.48
CA LEU A 107 -10.99 13.34 9.72
C LEU A 107 -10.31 13.90 10.96
N LYS A 108 -9.88 13.00 11.85
CA LYS A 108 -9.11 13.34 13.06
C LYS A 108 -8.02 12.32 13.32
N HIS A 109 -7.03 12.73 14.10
CA HIS A 109 -6.10 11.84 14.75
C HIS A 109 -6.25 12.03 16.27
N SER A 110 -6.87 11.08 16.94
CA SER A 110 -7.26 11.22 18.35
C SER A 110 -8.14 12.46 18.56
N ILE A 111 -7.71 13.39 19.41
CA ILE A 111 -8.41 14.66 19.68
C ILE A 111 -8.11 15.76 18.66
N ALA A 112 -7.09 15.57 17.80
CA ALA A 112 -6.59 16.58 16.88
C ALA A 112 -7.37 16.56 15.56
N ARG A 113 -7.87 17.72 15.13
CA ARG A 113 -8.59 17.86 13.87
C ARG A 113 -7.62 17.87 12.69
N CYS A 114 -7.88 17.09 11.67
CA CYS A 114 -7.29 17.30 10.35
C CYS A 114 -7.97 18.49 9.70
N LYS A 115 -7.20 19.42 9.16
CA LYS A 115 -7.71 20.70 8.64
C LYS A 115 -7.53 20.80 7.13
N THR A 116 -8.36 21.62 6.50
CA THR A 116 -8.30 21.89 5.06
C THR A 116 -7.08 22.72 4.64
N SER A 117 -6.44 23.42 5.56
CA SER A 117 -5.22 24.21 5.30
C SER A 117 -4.43 24.47 6.58
N ASN A 118 -3.26 25.09 6.45
CA ASN A 118 -2.44 25.50 7.60
C ASN A 118 -2.96 26.77 8.33
N SER A 119 -4.07 27.33 7.89
CA SER A 119 -4.67 28.50 8.55
C SER A 119 -5.22 28.14 9.94
N PRO A 120 -5.07 29.01 10.96
CA PRO A 120 -5.73 28.82 12.27
C PRO A 120 -7.26 28.80 12.17
N PHE A 121 -7.81 29.41 11.11
CA PHE A 121 -9.27 29.47 10.86
C PHE A 121 -9.75 28.40 9.88
N ALA A 122 -8.89 27.47 9.46
CA ALA A 122 -9.27 26.41 8.55
C ALA A 122 -10.35 25.49 9.16
N GLY A 123 -11.29 25.07 8.33
CA GLY A 123 -12.29 24.07 8.69
C GLY A 123 -11.67 22.70 8.93
N THR A 124 -12.42 21.82 9.61
CA THR A 124 -12.07 20.41 9.71
C THR A 124 -12.23 19.76 8.31
N LEU A 125 -11.26 18.96 7.92
CA LEU A 125 -11.29 18.20 6.67
C LEU A 125 -12.42 17.15 6.76
N THR A 126 -13.26 17.10 5.74
CA THR A 126 -14.37 16.13 5.65
C THR A 126 -14.01 14.94 4.77
N LEU A 127 -14.75 13.84 4.92
CA LEU A 127 -14.62 12.71 4.01
C LEU A 127 -14.95 13.12 2.56
N ASP A 128 -15.96 13.97 2.35
CA ASP A 128 -16.32 14.48 1.01
C ASP A 128 -15.17 15.27 0.37
N ASP A 129 -14.38 16.03 1.14
CA ASP A 129 -13.18 16.71 0.63
C ASP A 129 -12.13 15.71 0.13
N VAL A 130 -11.91 14.63 0.87
CA VAL A 130 -10.96 13.58 0.48
C VAL A 130 -11.45 12.80 -0.73
N LEU A 131 -12.74 12.43 -0.75
CA LEU A 131 -13.34 11.70 -1.87
C LEU A 131 -13.27 12.51 -3.17
N ARG A 132 -13.44 13.82 -3.12
CA ARG A 132 -13.25 14.69 -4.29
C ARG A 132 -11.84 14.54 -4.89
N ASP A 133 -10.80 14.52 -4.05
CA ASP A 133 -9.42 14.38 -4.51
C ASP A 133 -9.16 12.97 -5.06
N VAL A 134 -9.68 11.93 -4.40
CA VAL A 134 -9.55 10.53 -4.85
C VAL A 134 -10.30 10.29 -6.16
N TYR A 135 -11.52 10.80 -6.28
CA TYR A 135 -12.30 10.70 -7.53
C TYR A 135 -11.61 11.41 -8.68
N ALA A 136 -11.13 12.65 -8.45
CA ALA A 136 -10.40 13.38 -9.49
C ALA A 136 -9.14 12.64 -9.95
N PHE A 137 -8.44 11.97 -9.02
CA PHE A 137 -7.28 11.14 -9.36
C PHE A 137 -7.70 9.94 -10.22
N LEU A 138 -8.70 9.16 -9.81
CA LEU A 138 -9.14 7.97 -10.52
C LEU A 138 -9.77 8.30 -11.90
N ASP A 139 -10.40 9.46 -12.05
CA ASP A 139 -10.92 9.93 -13.34
C ASP A 139 -9.79 10.24 -14.33
N ALA A 140 -8.65 10.73 -13.84
CA ALA A 140 -7.47 11.01 -14.65
C ALA A 140 -6.61 9.77 -14.90
N HIS A 141 -6.64 8.76 -14.01
CA HIS A 141 -5.78 7.59 -13.97
C HIS A 141 -6.62 6.31 -13.86
N THR A 142 -7.35 5.99 -14.92
CA THR A 142 -8.40 4.94 -14.94
C THR A 142 -7.85 3.51 -14.80
N THR A 143 -6.55 3.30 -14.95
CA THR A 143 -5.88 2.00 -14.73
C THR A 143 -5.61 1.71 -13.27
N GLU A 144 -5.70 2.73 -12.42
CA GLU A 144 -5.37 2.67 -11.00
C GLU A 144 -6.58 2.27 -10.14
N THR A 145 -6.30 1.84 -8.93
CA THR A 145 -7.29 1.70 -7.85
C THR A 145 -6.73 2.28 -6.56
N VAL A 146 -7.60 2.67 -5.63
CA VAL A 146 -7.22 3.20 -4.33
C VAL A 146 -7.98 2.45 -3.24
N ILE A 147 -7.27 1.91 -2.26
CA ILE A 147 -7.86 1.28 -1.07
C ILE A 147 -8.05 2.37 -0.02
N LEU A 148 -9.29 2.62 0.40
CA LEU A 148 -9.60 3.45 1.55
C LEU A 148 -9.95 2.56 2.75
N CYS A 149 -9.06 2.52 3.75
CA CYS A 149 -9.27 1.78 4.98
C CYS A 149 -9.91 2.70 6.02
N MET A 150 -11.20 2.51 6.26
CA MET A 150 -12.01 3.36 7.14
C MET A 150 -12.05 2.79 8.57
N LYS A 151 -11.75 3.63 9.56
CA LYS A 151 -11.79 3.30 10.99
C LYS A 151 -12.47 4.42 11.75
N ALA A 152 -13.31 4.08 12.75
CA ALA A 152 -13.75 5.05 13.77
C ALA A 152 -12.56 5.42 14.66
N GLU A 153 -12.28 6.70 14.83
CA GLU A 153 -11.07 7.15 15.54
C GLU A 153 -11.23 7.03 17.06
N ASN A 154 -12.39 7.35 17.58
CA ASN A 154 -12.61 7.32 19.02
C ASN A 154 -13.43 6.11 19.45
N SER A 155 -13.02 5.42 20.50
CA SER A 155 -13.74 4.27 21.07
C SER A 155 -15.12 4.62 21.65
N LYS A 156 -15.42 5.90 21.85
CA LYS A 156 -16.69 6.40 22.37
C LYS A 156 -17.69 6.80 21.28
N ASP A 157 -17.25 6.84 20.03
CA ASP A 157 -18.09 7.20 18.91
C ASP A 157 -19.17 6.12 18.69
N ASP A 158 -20.32 6.52 18.20
CA ASP A 158 -21.32 5.58 17.72
C ASP A 158 -20.88 5.02 16.36
N VAL A 159 -20.22 3.88 16.40
CA VAL A 159 -19.68 3.21 15.22
C VAL A 159 -20.79 2.86 14.23
N ALA A 160 -21.99 2.53 14.69
CA ALA A 160 -23.12 2.22 13.82
C ALA A 160 -23.58 3.48 13.04
N GLU A 161 -23.65 4.63 13.71
CA GLU A 161 -24.00 5.89 13.01
C GLU A 161 -22.89 6.35 12.05
N ILE A 162 -21.60 6.16 12.40
CA ILE A 162 -20.48 6.42 11.47
C ILE A 162 -20.62 5.55 10.23
N GLN A 163 -20.87 4.25 10.37
CA GLN A 163 -21.05 3.32 9.24
C GLN A 163 -22.27 3.69 8.40
N LYS A 164 -23.39 4.06 9.04
CA LYS A 164 -24.58 4.50 8.33
C LYS A 164 -24.31 5.71 7.42
N VAL A 165 -23.70 6.79 7.96
CA VAL A 165 -23.37 7.98 7.19
C VAL A 165 -22.34 7.68 6.11
N LEU A 166 -21.38 6.79 6.38
CA LEU A 166 -20.42 6.32 5.38
C LEU A 166 -21.14 5.60 4.21
N TYR A 167 -22.05 4.67 4.52
CA TYR A 167 -22.77 3.93 3.48
C TYR A 167 -23.75 4.82 2.70
N GLU A 168 -24.38 5.81 3.35
CA GLU A 168 -25.17 6.82 2.67
C GLU A 168 -24.29 7.69 1.73
N THR A 169 -23.06 8.00 2.12
CA THR A 169 -22.10 8.72 1.29
C THR A 169 -21.68 7.89 0.07
N ILE A 170 -21.34 6.61 0.28
CA ILE A 170 -21.00 5.66 -0.81
C ILE A 170 -22.20 5.47 -1.75
N GLY A 171 -23.42 5.41 -1.21
CA GLY A 171 -24.65 5.21 -1.96
C GLY A 171 -24.99 6.32 -2.95
N LYS A 172 -24.29 7.48 -2.93
CA LYS A 172 -24.43 8.54 -3.93
C LYS A 172 -23.85 8.15 -5.28
N ASP A 173 -22.71 7.39 -5.28
CA ASP A 173 -22.00 6.94 -6.49
C ASP A 173 -21.47 5.52 -6.28
N PRO A 174 -22.32 4.49 -6.07
CA PRO A 174 -21.91 3.15 -5.66
C PRO A 174 -21.06 2.42 -6.71
N GLU A 175 -21.19 2.77 -8.00
CA GLU A 175 -20.41 2.19 -9.10
C GLU A 175 -18.93 2.55 -9.05
N ARG A 176 -18.57 3.60 -8.33
CA ARG A 176 -17.19 4.02 -8.10
C ARG A 176 -16.49 3.21 -7.01
N TRP A 177 -17.20 2.26 -6.38
CA TRP A 177 -16.70 1.50 -5.25
C TRP A 177 -16.71 0.00 -5.51
N TYR A 178 -15.71 -0.68 -4.94
CA TYR A 178 -15.74 -2.12 -4.74
C TYR A 178 -16.13 -2.40 -3.29
N LEU A 179 -17.28 -3.06 -3.11
CA LEU A 179 -17.94 -3.22 -1.81
C LEU A 179 -18.03 -4.68 -1.34
N LYS A 180 -17.45 -5.63 -2.08
CA LYS A 180 -17.45 -7.03 -1.67
C LYS A 180 -16.44 -7.29 -0.55
N ASN A 181 -16.73 -8.23 0.32
CA ASN A 181 -15.79 -8.73 1.33
C ASN A 181 -14.96 -9.91 0.77
N GLU A 182 -14.31 -9.68 -0.35
CA GLU A 182 -13.41 -10.63 -1.04
C GLU A 182 -12.26 -9.84 -1.62
N ILE A 183 -11.03 -10.40 -1.58
CA ILE A 183 -9.87 -9.75 -2.17
C ILE A 183 -10.03 -9.73 -3.69
N PRO A 184 -10.18 -8.56 -4.32
CA PRO A 184 -10.39 -8.47 -5.76
C PRO A 184 -9.11 -8.73 -6.54
N THR A 185 -9.29 -9.05 -7.82
CA THR A 185 -8.26 -8.85 -8.83
C THR A 185 -8.18 -7.37 -9.22
N LEU A 186 -7.02 -6.96 -9.75
CA LEU A 186 -6.81 -5.57 -10.17
C LEU A 186 -7.83 -5.15 -11.26
N GLY A 187 -8.12 -6.03 -12.22
CA GLY A 187 -9.08 -5.76 -13.29
C GLY A 187 -10.51 -5.48 -12.78
N GLU A 188 -10.93 -6.09 -11.66
CA GLU A 188 -12.26 -5.82 -11.07
C GLU A 188 -12.38 -4.42 -10.47
N VAL A 189 -11.24 -3.78 -10.13
CA VAL A 189 -11.21 -2.56 -9.33
C VAL A 189 -10.54 -1.37 -10.01
N ARG A 190 -10.05 -1.52 -11.25
CA ARG A 190 -9.50 -0.37 -11.99
C ARG A 190 -10.52 0.77 -12.06
N GLY A 191 -10.07 1.99 -11.81
CA GLY A 191 -10.90 3.20 -11.76
C GLY A 191 -11.82 3.29 -10.54
N LYS A 192 -11.74 2.35 -9.58
CA LYS A 192 -12.60 2.30 -8.40
C LYS A 192 -11.84 2.46 -7.10
N ILE A 193 -12.57 2.84 -6.08
CA ILE A 193 -12.14 2.80 -4.69
C ILE A 193 -12.49 1.40 -4.13
N VAL A 194 -11.51 0.74 -3.53
CA VAL A 194 -11.74 -0.47 -2.74
C VAL A 194 -12.00 -0.05 -1.29
N LEU A 195 -13.23 -0.29 -0.82
CA LEU A 195 -13.55 -0.05 0.58
C LEU A 195 -12.94 -1.15 1.44
N ALA A 196 -12.12 -0.77 2.41
CA ALA A 196 -11.72 -1.60 3.52
C ALA A 196 -12.24 -0.99 4.83
N THR A 197 -12.75 -1.81 5.74
CA THR A 197 -13.34 -1.33 6.99
C THR A 197 -12.67 -1.97 8.19
N ARG A 198 -12.39 -1.14 9.19
CA ARG A 198 -11.81 -1.51 10.48
C ARG A 198 -12.73 -1.03 11.60
N PHE A 199 -14.00 -1.42 11.50
CA PHE A 199 -15.01 -1.13 12.52
C PHE A 199 -15.21 -2.35 13.40
N ASP A 200 -15.54 -2.13 14.68
CA ASP A 200 -16.06 -3.18 15.54
C ASP A 200 -17.38 -3.73 14.96
N ASP A 201 -17.75 -4.97 15.30
CA ASP A 201 -18.87 -5.72 14.69
C ASP A 201 -20.28 -5.14 14.91
N LYS A 202 -20.39 -3.85 15.15
CA LYS A 202 -21.67 -3.15 15.35
C LYS A 202 -22.15 -2.57 14.02
N LEU A 203 -22.82 -3.38 13.23
CA LEU A 203 -23.50 -2.88 12.03
C LEU A 203 -24.78 -2.12 12.39
N PRO A 204 -25.11 -1.04 11.65
CA PRO A 204 -26.41 -0.39 11.76
C PRO A 204 -27.54 -1.39 11.47
N VAL A 205 -28.70 -1.21 12.12
CA VAL A 205 -29.86 -2.05 11.83
C VAL A 205 -30.29 -1.91 10.37
N GLY A 206 -30.41 -3.05 9.68
CA GLY A 206 -30.80 -3.10 8.26
C GLY A 206 -29.67 -2.91 7.27
N PHE A 207 -28.42 -2.79 7.75
CA PHE A 207 -27.23 -2.74 6.87
C PHE A 207 -26.48 -4.06 6.90
N GLU A 208 -25.99 -4.44 5.74
CA GLU A 208 -25.01 -5.54 5.60
C GLU A 208 -23.58 -4.97 5.61
N ARG A 209 -22.61 -5.80 5.97
CA ARG A 209 -21.20 -5.42 5.90
C ARG A 209 -20.79 -5.15 4.45
N CYS A 210 -20.21 -3.98 4.21
CA CYS A 210 -19.67 -3.60 2.92
C CYS A 210 -18.16 -3.52 2.96
N GLY A 211 -17.50 -3.95 1.86
CA GLY A 211 -16.05 -3.87 1.68
C GLY A 211 -15.28 -4.96 2.42
N LEU A 212 -13.96 -4.91 2.25
CA LEU A 212 -13.02 -5.81 2.92
C LEU A 212 -13.04 -5.56 4.43
N TYR A 213 -13.24 -6.60 5.22
CA TYR A 213 -13.16 -6.49 6.67
C TYR A 213 -11.73 -6.68 7.15
N PHE A 214 -11.10 -5.60 7.54
CA PHE A 214 -9.76 -5.59 8.09
C PHE A 214 -9.81 -5.46 9.63
N GLY A 215 -10.22 -6.55 10.29
CA GLY A 215 -10.26 -6.61 11.75
C GLY A 215 -9.03 -7.34 12.30
N TRP A 216 -8.33 -6.73 13.25
CA TRP A 216 -7.29 -7.38 14.03
C TRP A 216 -7.29 -6.90 15.47
N THR A 217 -6.75 -7.73 16.38
CA THR A 217 -6.58 -7.39 17.78
C THR A 217 -5.56 -6.28 17.95
N ASP A 218 -5.77 -5.41 18.94
CA ASP A 218 -4.80 -4.37 19.31
C ASP A 218 -3.41 -4.97 19.54
N GLN A 219 -2.38 -4.34 18.97
CA GLN A 219 -0.97 -4.76 19.05
C GLN A 219 -0.11 -3.76 19.82
N GLY A 220 -0.73 -2.96 20.69
CA GLY A 220 -0.05 -1.98 21.55
C GLY A 220 0.74 -2.57 22.71
N ASP A 221 0.81 -3.88 22.86
CA ASP A 221 1.71 -4.55 23.79
C ASP A 221 3.17 -4.26 23.38
N ARG A 222 4.00 -3.95 24.41
CA ARG A 222 5.43 -3.65 24.24
C ARG A 222 6.33 -4.88 24.32
N THR A 223 5.75 -6.04 24.56
CA THR A 223 6.51 -7.30 24.52
C THR A 223 7.02 -7.52 23.10
N VAL A 224 8.35 -7.53 22.95
CA VAL A 224 8.98 -7.84 21.66
C VAL A 224 8.80 -9.31 21.37
N LEU A 225 8.17 -9.60 20.24
CA LEU A 225 7.87 -10.95 19.81
C LEU A 225 8.79 -11.36 18.66
N THR A 226 9.13 -12.63 18.61
CA THR A 226 9.90 -13.21 17.49
C THR A 226 9.10 -13.11 16.17
N ASP A 227 7.79 -13.32 16.22
CA ASP A 227 6.87 -13.00 15.14
C ASP A 227 5.94 -11.87 15.60
N PRO A 228 6.16 -10.64 15.13
CA PRO A 228 5.37 -9.47 15.53
C PRO A 228 4.02 -9.38 14.79
N THR A 229 3.74 -10.29 13.87
CA THR A 229 2.51 -10.30 13.08
C THR A 229 1.33 -10.94 13.84
N ALA A 230 0.12 -10.63 13.40
CA ALA A 230 -1.10 -11.30 13.86
C ALA A 230 -1.99 -11.60 12.67
N ASN A 231 -2.53 -12.82 12.65
CA ASN A 231 -3.44 -13.27 11.61
C ASN A 231 -4.89 -13.11 12.04
N SER A 232 -5.72 -12.69 11.10
CA SER A 232 -7.17 -12.71 11.19
C SER A 232 -7.79 -13.16 9.86
N VAL A 233 -9.11 -13.15 9.76
CA VAL A 233 -9.80 -13.66 8.58
C VAL A 233 -10.67 -12.57 7.98
N ILE A 234 -10.58 -12.37 6.67
CA ILE A 234 -11.38 -11.36 5.95
C ILE A 234 -12.82 -11.85 5.77
N ASN A 235 -13.01 -13.03 5.20
CA ASN A 235 -14.33 -13.56 4.81
C ASN A 235 -14.52 -15.05 5.11
N GLY A 236 -13.75 -15.61 6.03
CA GLY A 236 -13.74 -17.04 6.34
C GLY A 236 -12.87 -17.89 5.41
N ARG A 237 -12.23 -17.31 4.39
CA ARG A 237 -11.38 -18.02 3.41
C ARG A 237 -10.02 -17.39 3.21
N GLU A 238 -9.95 -16.06 3.27
CA GLU A 238 -8.74 -15.29 3.02
C GLU A 238 -8.18 -14.77 4.33
N THR A 239 -6.87 -14.85 4.48
CA THR A 239 -6.16 -14.42 5.69
C THR A 239 -5.75 -12.96 5.56
N LEU A 240 -5.88 -12.22 6.64
CA LEU A 240 -5.27 -10.93 6.85
C LEU A 240 -4.13 -11.10 7.84
N CYS A 241 -2.90 -10.76 7.45
CA CYS A 241 -1.73 -10.75 8.31
C CYS A 241 -1.30 -9.31 8.57
N VAL A 242 -1.25 -8.90 9.83
CA VAL A 242 -1.00 -7.50 10.20
C VAL A 242 0.19 -7.39 11.14
N GLN A 243 1.11 -6.50 10.84
CA GLN A 243 2.08 -5.96 11.77
C GLN A 243 1.68 -4.52 12.11
N ASP A 244 1.19 -4.29 13.33
CA ASP A 244 0.79 -2.97 13.86
C ASP A 244 1.33 -2.78 15.29
N ARG A 245 2.65 -3.05 15.49
CA ARG A 245 3.35 -2.89 16.78
C ARG A 245 3.70 -1.42 17.01
N TYR A 246 2.69 -0.61 17.27
CA TYR A 246 2.83 0.85 17.33
C TYR A 246 3.45 1.39 18.62
N ASN A 247 3.70 0.54 19.63
CA ASN A 247 4.38 0.91 20.88
C ASN A 247 5.82 0.39 20.99
N TYR A 248 6.38 -0.15 19.91
CA TYR A 248 7.79 -0.54 19.86
C TYR A 248 8.69 0.70 19.76
N ASP A 249 9.90 0.63 20.30
CA ASP A 249 10.90 1.62 19.95
C ASP A 249 11.32 1.48 18.49
N THR A 250 12.16 2.39 18.00
CA THR A 250 12.46 2.46 16.57
C THR A 250 13.21 1.23 16.07
N ASP A 251 14.10 0.63 16.89
CA ASP A 251 14.89 -0.53 16.47
C ASP A 251 14.02 -1.79 16.43
N ASP A 252 13.30 -2.06 17.51
CA ASP A 252 12.32 -3.16 17.56
C ASP A 252 11.25 -3.03 16.45
N LYS A 253 10.88 -1.78 16.11
CA LYS A 253 9.91 -1.53 15.03
C LYS A 253 10.49 -1.86 13.66
N ILE A 254 11.74 -1.54 13.39
CA ILE A 254 12.43 -1.91 12.15
C ILE A 254 12.52 -3.44 12.03
N ASP A 255 12.88 -4.13 13.09
CA ASP A 255 12.92 -5.61 13.10
C ASP A 255 11.54 -6.21 12.83
N ALA A 256 10.48 -5.64 13.41
CA ALA A 256 9.11 -6.06 13.16
C ALA A 256 8.66 -5.82 11.71
N ILE A 257 9.04 -4.69 11.11
CA ILE A 257 8.79 -4.38 9.71
C ILE A 257 9.46 -5.40 8.81
N HIS A 258 10.75 -5.68 9.00
CA HIS A 258 11.52 -6.64 8.21
C HIS A 258 10.93 -8.05 8.33
N THR A 259 10.61 -8.50 9.53
CA THR A 259 9.97 -9.81 9.76
C THR A 259 8.65 -9.91 8.96
N CYS A 260 7.83 -8.87 8.94
CA CYS A 260 6.59 -8.87 8.17
C CYS A 260 6.86 -8.87 6.65
N LEU A 261 7.86 -8.13 6.17
CA LEU A 261 8.26 -8.12 4.76
C LEU A 261 8.76 -9.51 4.33
N ASP A 262 9.56 -10.16 5.15
CA ASP A 262 10.09 -11.50 4.85
C ASP A 262 8.98 -12.57 4.84
N ASN A 263 8.04 -12.49 5.80
CA ASN A 263 6.90 -13.40 5.88
C ASN A 263 5.96 -13.26 4.66
N SER A 264 5.85 -12.06 4.09
CA SER A 264 4.95 -11.81 2.96
C SER A 264 5.39 -12.48 1.67
N GLN A 265 6.71 -12.70 1.50
CA GLN A 265 7.29 -13.27 0.27
C GLN A 265 6.90 -14.75 0.04
N ALA A 266 6.48 -15.46 1.09
CA ALA A 266 6.23 -16.90 1.05
C ALA A 266 4.75 -17.29 1.20
N ALA A 267 3.82 -16.34 1.37
CA ALA A 267 2.45 -16.62 1.78
C ALA A 267 1.45 -16.41 0.62
N GLU A 268 0.79 -17.49 0.21
CA GLU A 268 -0.33 -17.43 -0.74
C GLU A 268 -1.65 -17.10 -0.02
N ASN A 269 -2.57 -16.42 -0.71
CA ASN A 269 -3.92 -16.08 -0.23
C ASN A 269 -3.96 -15.27 1.09
N THR A 270 -2.88 -14.53 1.37
CA THR A 270 -2.78 -13.70 2.55
C THR A 270 -2.60 -12.22 2.14
N PHE A 271 -3.44 -11.35 2.68
CA PHE A 271 -3.30 -9.91 2.52
C PHE A 271 -2.45 -9.37 3.67
N PHE A 272 -1.29 -8.83 3.36
CA PHE A 272 -0.37 -8.28 4.35
C PHE A 272 -0.58 -6.79 4.53
N LEU A 273 -0.66 -6.35 5.80
CA LEU A 273 -0.62 -4.95 6.20
C LEU A 273 0.57 -4.73 7.14
N ASN A 274 1.54 -3.96 6.72
CA ASN A 274 2.74 -3.67 7.47
C ASN A 274 2.80 -2.19 7.82
N PHE A 275 2.36 -1.83 9.03
CA PHE A 275 2.43 -0.46 9.54
C PHE A 275 3.86 -0.14 9.98
N THR A 276 4.46 0.86 9.36
CA THR A 276 5.80 1.30 9.72
C THR A 276 5.81 2.38 10.80
N SER A 277 4.64 2.90 11.14
CA SER A 277 4.45 3.91 12.18
C SER A 277 4.67 3.37 13.58
N THR A 278 5.21 4.20 14.48
CA THR A 278 5.32 3.93 15.90
C THR A 278 5.16 5.18 16.74
N SER A 279 4.64 5.02 17.95
CA SER A 279 4.60 6.05 18.98
C SER A 279 5.83 5.99 19.91
N GLY A 280 6.75 5.05 19.65
CA GLY A 280 7.89 4.77 20.51
C GLY A 280 7.49 4.09 21.83
N SER A 281 8.46 3.59 22.58
CA SER A 281 8.25 2.79 23.80
C SER A 281 7.59 3.51 24.98
N GLY A 282 6.47 4.23 24.74
CA GLY A 282 5.61 4.86 25.76
C GLY A 282 5.97 6.28 26.12
N LYS A 283 6.75 6.95 25.33
CA LYS A 283 6.95 8.40 25.37
C LYS A 283 5.84 9.08 24.56
N VAL A 284 5.65 10.38 24.78
CA VAL A 284 4.78 11.18 23.89
C VAL A 284 5.31 11.00 22.46
N GLY A 285 4.44 10.58 21.55
CA GLY A 285 4.83 10.28 20.19
C GLY A 285 5.39 11.51 19.47
N HIS A 286 6.43 11.29 18.69
CA HIS A 286 7.00 12.26 17.76
C HIS A 286 7.10 11.57 16.41
N PRO A 287 5.97 11.40 15.68
CA PRO A 287 5.93 10.56 14.48
C PRO A 287 7.00 10.94 13.46
N LYS A 288 7.29 12.24 13.30
CA LYS A 288 8.30 12.72 12.37
C LYS A 288 9.72 12.23 12.67
N GLU A 289 10.08 12.18 13.94
CA GLU A 289 11.44 11.74 14.33
C GLU A 289 11.59 10.23 14.14
N TYR A 290 10.56 9.45 14.45
CA TYR A 290 10.57 8.01 14.22
C TYR A 290 10.56 7.68 12.73
N ALA A 291 9.66 8.33 11.96
CA ALA A 291 9.57 8.15 10.53
C ALA A 291 10.89 8.46 9.81
N LYS A 292 11.64 9.45 10.25
CA LYS A 292 12.94 9.81 9.66
C LYS A 292 13.91 8.62 9.64
N ARG A 293 14.00 7.87 10.72
CA ARG A 293 14.90 6.71 10.82
C ARG A 293 14.34 5.51 10.07
N ILE A 294 13.05 5.22 10.28
CA ILE A 294 12.38 4.09 9.62
C ILE A 294 12.36 4.26 8.09
N ASN A 295 12.11 5.48 7.61
CA ASN A 295 12.12 5.75 6.17
C ASN A 295 13.52 5.64 5.55
N LEU A 296 14.59 5.92 6.29
CA LEU A 296 15.95 5.65 5.83
C LEU A 296 16.21 4.15 5.69
N ASP A 297 15.79 3.37 6.67
CA ASP A 297 15.90 1.91 6.64
C ASP A 297 15.09 1.32 5.46
N LEU A 298 13.83 1.73 5.29
CA LEU A 298 13.02 1.32 4.14
C LEU A 298 13.63 1.73 2.79
N TYR A 299 14.30 2.88 2.74
CA TYR A 299 15.00 3.32 1.53
C TYR A 299 16.18 2.40 1.19
N ASP A 300 16.90 1.93 2.20
CA ASP A 300 18.07 1.06 2.05
C ASP A 300 17.72 -0.44 2.04
N TYR A 301 16.46 -0.81 2.35
CA TYR A 301 16.01 -2.20 2.31
C TYR A 301 16.19 -2.80 0.91
N ASP A 302 16.57 -4.09 0.86
CA ASP A 302 16.84 -4.83 -0.38
C ASP A 302 15.56 -5.36 -1.03
N TRP A 303 14.77 -4.45 -1.61
CA TRP A 303 13.52 -4.76 -2.27
C TRP A 303 13.73 -5.66 -3.50
N GLN A 304 13.16 -6.87 -3.46
CA GLN A 304 13.31 -7.85 -4.54
C GLN A 304 12.25 -7.63 -5.64
N ALA A 305 12.70 -7.53 -6.88
CA ALA A 305 11.81 -7.42 -8.04
C ALA A 305 11.00 -8.72 -8.23
N GLY A 306 9.74 -8.60 -8.66
CA GLY A 306 8.82 -9.73 -8.82
C GLY A 306 8.29 -10.30 -7.50
N THR A 307 8.45 -9.57 -6.38
CA THR A 307 8.03 -10.01 -5.05
C THR A 307 6.86 -9.16 -4.56
N ALA A 308 5.82 -9.82 -4.03
CA ALA A 308 4.69 -9.17 -3.40
C ALA A 308 4.94 -8.99 -1.90
N TYR A 309 4.99 -7.74 -1.44
CA TYR A 309 5.20 -7.41 -0.03
C TYR A 309 3.90 -7.01 0.70
N GLY A 310 2.75 -7.04 0.01
CA GLY A 310 1.50 -6.54 0.56
C GLY A 310 1.48 -5.01 0.67
N VAL A 311 0.72 -4.48 1.61
CA VAL A 311 0.61 -3.03 1.83
C VAL A 311 1.65 -2.60 2.85
N VAL A 312 2.54 -1.68 2.47
CA VAL A 312 3.52 -1.06 3.36
C VAL A 312 3.07 0.36 3.69
N ILE A 313 2.70 0.60 4.94
CA ILE A 313 1.96 1.78 5.38
C ILE A 313 2.89 2.73 6.14
N VAL A 314 3.19 3.89 5.54
CA VAL A 314 4.34 4.74 5.87
C VAL A 314 3.90 6.07 6.50
N ASP A 315 4.66 6.53 7.49
CA ASP A 315 4.58 7.91 8.01
C ASP A 315 5.50 8.85 7.24
N PHE A 316 5.08 10.13 7.06
CA PHE A 316 5.84 11.15 6.29
C PHE A 316 6.32 10.61 4.95
N ALA A 317 5.43 10.02 4.24
CA ALA A 317 5.59 9.12 3.11
C ALA A 317 6.27 9.77 1.89
N PRO A 318 7.59 9.56 1.63
CA PRO A 318 8.29 10.18 0.52
C PRO A 318 8.01 9.44 -0.80
N LYS A 319 8.00 10.17 -1.92
CA LYS A 319 7.81 9.60 -3.25
C LYS A 319 8.77 8.42 -3.53
N LYS A 320 10.04 8.54 -3.14
CA LYS A 320 11.06 7.50 -3.41
C LYS A 320 10.79 6.16 -2.70
N ILE A 321 10.14 6.17 -1.54
CA ILE A 321 9.74 4.92 -0.87
C ILE A 321 8.57 4.28 -1.60
N ALA A 322 7.57 5.07 -2.03
CA ALA A 322 6.52 4.53 -2.88
C ALA A 322 7.09 3.88 -4.14
N GLU A 323 8.04 4.54 -4.81
CA GLU A 323 8.72 4.02 -6.00
C GLU A 323 9.39 2.66 -5.73
N LYS A 324 10.16 2.54 -4.65
CA LYS A 324 10.80 1.27 -4.28
C LYS A 324 9.79 0.14 -4.02
N ILE A 325 8.70 0.45 -3.32
CA ILE A 325 7.67 -0.54 -3.01
C ILE A 325 6.95 -0.99 -4.29
N TYR A 326 6.36 -0.07 -5.08
CA TYR A 326 5.58 -0.50 -6.23
C TYR A 326 6.44 -1.08 -7.37
N GLN A 327 7.73 -0.73 -7.46
CA GLN A 327 8.64 -1.30 -8.46
C GLN A 327 8.86 -2.80 -8.27
N THR A 328 8.66 -3.35 -7.07
CA THR A 328 8.77 -4.80 -6.85
C THR A 328 7.69 -5.62 -7.53
N ASN A 329 6.58 -5.00 -7.97
CA ASN A 329 5.55 -5.68 -8.76
C ASN A 329 6.04 -6.10 -10.16
N PHE A 330 7.19 -5.60 -10.59
CA PHE A 330 7.70 -5.83 -11.93
C PHE A 330 8.94 -6.73 -11.90
N GLN A 331 9.07 -7.58 -12.93
CA GLN A 331 10.29 -8.37 -13.09
C GLN A 331 11.46 -7.47 -13.50
N PRO A 332 12.70 -7.84 -13.15
CA PRO A 332 13.87 -7.16 -13.69
C PRO A 332 13.81 -7.17 -15.23
N ALA A 333 14.16 -6.07 -15.87
CA ALA A 333 14.31 -6.07 -17.31
C ALA A 333 15.33 -7.14 -17.71
N GLN A 334 14.91 -8.12 -18.52
CA GLN A 334 15.76 -9.20 -19.01
C GLN A 334 16.78 -8.68 -20.03
#